data_eed82103373ac21c4e13e67490655b8a
#
_entry.id   eed82103373ac21c4e13e67490655b8a
#
_cell.length_a   1.000
_cell.length_b   1.000
_cell.length_c   1.000
_cell.angle_alpha   90.00
_cell.angle_beta   90.00
_cell.angle_gamma   90.00
#
_symmetry.space_group_name_H-M   'P 1'
#
loop_
_entity.id
_entity.type
_entity.pdbx_description
1 polymer ?
#
loop_
_entity_poly.entity_id
_entity_poly.type
_entity_poly.pdbx_seq_one_letter_code
_entity_poly.pdbx_strand_id
1 'polypeptide(L)'
;RGVLQVLSDGTTVRSAAAPYTVEDRDDGRVEWRDAVYHAAHGLGVRMYRPARREGKGKARLRLPVLAYFHGGGFCIGSRAWPSVHACCLRFAHELPALVLSFDYRLAPGPADGSGSDEDVQSWLADSGADPGRLFVSGDSAGANIAHHMAARFGAAGLDLVKIAGYALIMPAFTSEAPTQSELGSRGSAFLSRDVAERYNRLALPAGANKDYPLMNPLGPDSMGLGPVGGRVLVVVGGDDMLKDNQVRYVDGMKAAGNDVELAVFAGKEHGFFSRDPWSETSGEVVRVVGRFMGRDAADSTGVGGQD
;
A
#
# COMPACT_ATOMS: atom_id res chain seq x y z
N ARG A 1 -12.72 19.91 14.47
CA ARG A 1 -12.00 20.35 13.26
C ARG A 1 -11.65 19.08 12.50
N GLY A 2 -11.98 19.02 11.17
CA GLY A 2 -11.67 17.85 10.34
C GLY A 2 -10.17 17.74 10.01
N VAL A 3 -9.75 16.56 9.60
CA VAL A 3 -8.34 16.27 9.20
C VAL A 3 -7.94 17.04 7.94
N LEU A 4 -8.91 17.36 7.09
CA LEU A 4 -8.75 18.14 5.86
C LEU A 4 -9.82 19.22 5.78
N GLN A 5 -9.41 20.44 5.49
CA GLN A 5 -10.28 21.59 5.23
C GLN A 5 -9.86 22.24 3.92
N VAL A 6 -10.82 22.54 3.07
CA VAL A 6 -10.64 23.39 1.88
C VAL A 6 -11.33 24.70 2.20
N LEU A 7 -10.54 25.79 2.20
CA LEU A 7 -11.02 27.14 2.49
C LEU A 7 -11.72 27.74 1.26
N SER A 8 -12.42 28.86 1.45
CA SER A 8 -13.17 29.55 0.37
C SER A 8 -12.31 30.06 -0.78
N ASP A 9 -11.01 30.27 -0.53
CA ASP A 9 -10.01 30.68 -1.52
C ASP A 9 -9.34 29.49 -2.23
N GLY A 10 -9.77 28.25 -1.94
CA GLY A 10 -9.19 27.02 -2.47
C GLY A 10 -7.97 26.50 -1.70
N THR A 11 -7.49 27.24 -0.70
CA THR A 11 -6.38 26.81 0.16
C THR A 11 -6.74 25.54 0.91
N THR A 12 -5.83 24.58 0.94
CA THR A 12 -6.00 23.29 1.62
C THR A 12 -5.22 23.27 2.92
N VAL A 13 -5.92 23.04 4.04
CA VAL A 13 -5.31 22.89 5.36
C VAL A 13 -5.46 21.43 5.82
N ARG A 14 -4.35 20.77 6.11
CA ARG A 14 -4.29 19.41 6.62
C ARG A 14 -3.84 19.38 8.07
N SER A 15 -4.52 18.59 8.89
CA SER A 15 -4.07 18.32 10.27
C SER A 15 -2.88 17.37 10.22
N ALA A 16 -1.83 17.67 10.98
CA ALA A 16 -0.74 16.74 11.23
C ALA A 16 -1.18 15.54 12.09
N ALA A 17 -2.26 15.71 12.89
CA ALA A 17 -2.79 14.65 13.74
C ALA A 17 -3.64 13.66 12.92
N ALA A 18 -3.44 12.37 13.16
CA ALA A 18 -4.28 11.31 12.62
C ALA A 18 -5.73 11.44 13.12
N PRO A 19 -6.74 10.96 12.35
CA PRO A 19 -8.14 11.07 12.72
C PRO A 19 -8.55 10.16 13.89
N TYR A 20 -7.69 9.24 14.29
CA TYR A 20 -7.89 8.31 15.41
C TYR A 20 -6.55 7.95 16.05
N THR A 21 -6.62 7.49 17.30
CA THR A 21 -5.46 7.07 18.07
C THR A 21 -5.21 5.57 17.90
N VAL A 22 -3.95 5.18 17.88
CA VAL A 22 -3.49 3.80 17.89
C VAL A 22 -2.52 3.66 19.05
N GLU A 23 -2.58 2.54 19.75
CA GLU A 23 -1.64 2.22 20.82
C GLU A 23 -0.22 2.13 20.26
N ASP A 24 0.71 2.80 20.92
CA ASP A 24 2.13 2.67 20.61
C ASP A 24 2.65 1.37 21.24
N ARG A 25 3.19 0.47 20.42
CA ARG A 25 3.82 -0.79 20.83
C ARG A 25 5.22 -0.92 20.24
N ASP A 26 5.91 0.20 20.08
CA ASP A 26 7.33 0.17 19.72
C ASP A 26 8.15 -0.32 20.93
N ASP A 27 8.53 -1.58 20.91
CA ASP A 27 9.27 -2.26 21.98
C ASP A 27 10.77 -2.41 21.67
N GLY A 28 11.25 -1.70 20.65
CA GLY A 28 12.65 -1.71 20.21
C GLY A 28 13.07 -2.96 19.44
N ARG A 29 12.16 -3.87 19.09
CA ARG A 29 12.45 -5.03 18.23
C ARG A 29 12.59 -4.65 16.75
N VAL A 30 12.22 -3.44 16.41
CA VAL A 30 12.36 -2.85 15.08
C VAL A 30 13.12 -1.54 15.22
N GLU A 31 14.19 -1.38 14.46
CA GLU A 31 14.87 -0.10 14.31
C GLU A 31 14.26 0.65 13.15
N TRP A 32 14.02 1.95 13.32
CA TRP A 32 13.51 2.78 12.24
C TRP A 32 14.17 4.15 12.19
N ARG A 33 14.15 4.77 11.00
CA ARG A 33 14.60 6.16 10.79
C ARG A 33 13.85 6.81 9.64
N ASP A 34 13.81 8.13 9.64
CA ASP A 34 13.28 8.95 8.55
C ASP A 34 14.40 9.44 7.64
N ALA A 35 14.07 9.56 6.35
CA ALA A 35 14.86 10.23 5.33
C ALA A 35 13.94 11.03 4.40
N VAL A 36 14.51 11.98 3.67
CA VAL A 36 13.81 12.73 2.61
C VAL A 36 14.25 12.15 1.27
N TYR A 37 13.30 11.62 0.51
CA TYR A 37 13.60 11.07 -0.83
C TYR A 37 13.26 12.06 -1.96
N HIS A 38 12.50 13.14 -1.66
CA HIS A 38 12.13 14.16 -2.62
C HIS A 38 12.08 15.54 -1.96
N ALA A 39 13.22 16.22 -1.96
CA ALA A 39 13.41 17.48 -1.23
C ALA A 39 12.49 18.61 -1.71
N ALA A 40 12.27 18.75 -3.03
CA ALA A 40 11.45 19.82 -3.60
C ALA A 40 10.00 19.81 -3.11
N HIS A 41 9.47 18.63 -2.76
CA HIS A 41 8.12 18.48 -2.21
C HIS A 41 8.09 18.10 -0.72
N GLY A 42 9.25 18.02 -0.07
CA GLY A 42 9.35 17.62 1.32
C GLY A 42 8.86 16.18 1.58
N LEU A 43 8.90 15.31 0.55
CA LEU A 43 8.43 13.93 0.69
C LEU A 43 9.48 13.08 1.38
N GLY A 44 9.05 12.38 2.41
CA GLY A 44 9.90 11.53 3.21
C GLY A 44 9.53 10.06 3.12
N VAL A 45 10.48 9.24 3.52
CA VAL A 45 10.33 7.80 3.73
C VAL A 45 10.72 7.46 5.16
N ARG A 46 9.93 6.60 5.81
CA ARG A 46 10.31 5.96 7.06
C ARG A 46 10.71 4.53 6.78
N MET A 47 11.93 4.18 7.20
CA MET A 47 12.59 2.93 6.91
C MET A 47 12.65 2.09 8.17
N TYR A 48 12.22 0.84 8.12
CA TYR A 48 12.15 -0.09 9.24
C TYR A 48 12.97 -1.33 8.94
N ARG A 49 13.69 -1.83 9.94
CA ARG A 49 14.35 -3.13 9.89
C ARG A 49 14.21 -3.88 11.21
N PRO A 50 14.18 -5.22 11.21
CA PRO A 50 14.27 -5.99 12.44
C PRO A 50 15.55 -5.63 13.19
N ALA A 51 15.47 -5.39 14.49
CA ALA A 51 16.62 -5.11 15.33
C ALA A 51 17.60 -6.29 15.28
N ARG A 52 18.90 -6.00 15.21
CA ARG A 52 19.94 -7.03 15.18
C ARG A 52 20.00 -7.70 16.55
N ARG A 53 19.81 -9.03 16.59
CA ARG A 53 20.10 -9.80 17.80
C ARG A 53 21.62 -9.98 17.92
N GLU A 54 22.20 -9.52 19.00
CA GLU A 54 23.59 -9.78 19.33
C GLU A 54 23.82 -11.30 19.44
N GLY A 55 24.89 -11.81 18.85
CA GLY A 55 25.40 -13.15 19.10
C GLY A 55 25.09 -14.25 18.10
N LYS A 56 24.38 -14.03 16.99
CA LYS A 56 24.26 -15.05 15.93
C LYS A 56 25.13 -14.67 14.73
N GLY A 57 25.99 -15.62 14.34
CA GLY A 57 27.06 -15.51 13.36
C GLY A 57 26.71 -14.77 12.06
N LYS A 58 27.73 -14.24 11.43
CA LYS A 58 27.83 -13.25 10.35
C LYS A 58 27.19 -13.59 8.98
N ALA A 59 26.25 -14.49 8.86
CA ALA A 59 25.51 -14.63 7.61
C ALA A 59 24.54 -13.44 7.50
N ARG A 60 24.88 -12.49 6.66
CA ARG A 60 24.02 -11.33 6.33
C ARG A 60 22.83 -11.86 5.53
N LEU A 61 21.74 -12.22 6.22
CA LEU A 61 20.49 -12.61 5.54
C LEU A 61 20.08 -11.45 4.62
N ARG A 62 19.92 -11.73 3.34
CA ARG A 62 19.31 -10.79 2.42
C ARG A 62 17.82 -10.74 2.70
N LEU A 63 17.32 -9.58 3.11
CA LEU A 63 15.92 -9.37 3.46
C LEU A 63 15.15 -8.84 2.26
N PRO A 64 13.95 -9.35 1.99
CA PRO A 64 13.04 -8.73 1.03
C PRO A 64 12.69 -7.33 1.48
N VAL A 65 12.36 -6.48 0.52
CA VAL A 65 11.94 -5.10 0.77
C VAL A 65 10.45 -4.99 0.50
N LEU A 66 9.69 -4.40 1.43
CA LEU A 66 8.29 -4.04 1.28
C LEU A 66 8.17 -2.51 1.18
N ALA A 67 7.95 -1.99 -0.02
CA ALA A 67 7.60 -0.59 -0.24
C ALA A 67 6.12 -0.38 0.04
N TYR A 68 5.78 0.44 1.04
CA TYR A 68 4.42 0.63 1.53
C TYR A 68 3.93 2.06 1.34
N PHE A 69 2.76 2.20 0.74
CA PHE A 69 2.04 3.46 0.54
C PHE A 69 0.79 3.49 1.43
N HIS A 70 0.66 4.53 2.24
CA HIS A 70 -0.46 4.65 3.18
C HIS A 70 -1.79 4.99 2.50
N GLY A 71 -2.91 4.66 3.16
CA GLY A 71 -4.24 5.08 2.76
C GLY A 71 -4.53 6.56 3.05
N GLY A 72 -5.79 6.96 2.83
CA GLY A 72 -6.24 8.33 3.11
C GLY A 72 -6.91 9.04 1.93
N GLY A 73 -7.49 8.28 0.99
CA GLY A 73 -8.26 8.84 -0.14
C GLY A 73 -7.44 9.79 -1.02
N PHE A 74 -6.13 9.61 -1.11
CA PHE A 74 -5.17 10.47 -1.80
C PHE A 74 -5.05 11.90 -1.22
N CYS A 75 -5.82 12.25 -0.20
CA CYS A 75 -5.95 13.62 0.30
C CYS A 75 -5.36 13.83 1.69
N ILE A 76 -5.22 12.79 2.47
CA ILE A 76 -4.71 12.81 3.85
C ILE A 76 -3.77 11.61 4.08
N GLY A 77 -3.07 11.63 5.19
CA GLY A 77 -2.17 10.56 5.59
C GLY A 77 -0.73 11.01 5.65
N SER A 78 0.08 10.22 6.31
CA SER A 78 1.54 10.38 6.37
C SER A 78 2.17 9.08 6.86
N ARG A 79 3.39 8.81 6.41
CA ARG A 79 4.24 7.74 6.94
C ARG A 79 4.42 7.80 8.46
N ALA A 80 4.27 9.00 9.04
CA ALA A 80 4.45 9.24 10.46
C ALA A 80 3.16 9.11 11.30
N TRP A 81 2.00 8.89 10.67
CA TRP A 81 0.78 8.66 11.44
C TRP A 81 0.87 7.41 12.30
N PRO A 82 0.40 7.43 13.56
CA PRO A 82 0.49 6.29 14.47
C PRO A 82 -0.02 4.98 13.89
N SER A 83 -1.10 5.02 13.13
CA SER A 83 -1.68 3.85 12.47
C SER A 83 -0.76 3.26 11.38
N VAL A 84 -0.18 4.12 10.55
CA VAL A 84 0.76 3.71 9.49
C VAL A 84 2.04 3.17 10.11
N HIS A 85 2.56 3.89 11.13
CA HIS A 85 3.74 3.47 11.87
C HIS A 85 3.53 2.09 12.51
N ALA A 86 2.41 1.86 13.20
CA ALA A 86 2.08 0.59 13.82
C ALA A 86 1.98 -0.56 12.81
N CYS A 87 1.33 -0.34 11.65
CA CYS A 87 1.29 -1.33 10.58
C CYS A 87 2.70 -1.69 10.07
N CYS A 88 3.55 -0.68 9.86
CA CYS A 88 4.90 -0.89 9.35
C CYS A 88 5.83 -1.53 10.39
N LEU A 89 5.72 -1.17 11.68
CA LEU A 89 6.39 -1.86 12.77
C LEU A 89 6.02 -3.35 12.78
N ARG A 90 4.72 -3.64 12.66
CA ARG A 90 4.23 -4.99 12.65
C ARG A 90 4.73 -5.79 11.44
N PHE A 91 4.68 -5.22 10.25
CA PHE A 91 5.27 -5.85 9.06
C PHE A 91 6.76 -6.14 9.26
N ALA A 92 7.55 -5.16 9.69
CA ALA A 92 8.99 -5.35 9.89
C ALA A 92 9.33 -6.36 10.99
N HIS A 93 8.47 -6.47 12.03
CA HIS A 93 8.67 -7.42 13.14
C HIS A 93 8.24 -8.84 12.79
N GLU A 94 7.03 -9.01 12.23
CA GLU A 94 6.44 -10.32 12.00
C GLU A 94 6.88 -10.93 10.65
N LEU A 95 7.23 -10.07 9.67
CA LEU A 95 7.86 -10.50 8.42
C LEU A 95 9.36 -10.22 8.52
N PRO A 96 10.25 -11.17 8.20
CA PRO A 96 11.67 -10.88 8.12
C PRO A 96 11.97 -10.02 6.88
N ALA A 97 11.54 -8.76 6.89
CA ALA A 97 11.59 -7.82 5.77
C ALA A 97 12.07 -6.43 6.20
N LEU A 98 12.66 -5.71 5.27
CA LEU A 98 12.83 -4.26 5.36
C LEU A 98 11.54 -3.60 4.88
N VAL A 99 11.01 -2.62 5.63
CA VAL A 99 9.80 -1.90 5.23
C VAL A 99 10.14 -0.44 4.96
N LEU A 100 9.69 0.08 3.82
CA LEU A 100 9.84 1.47 3.42
C LEU A 100 8.47 2.10 3.32
N SER A 101 8.08 2.95 4.27
CA SER A 101 6.80 3.67 4.27
C SER A 101 6.99 5.06 3.66
N PHE A 102 6.34 5.29 2.54
CA PHE A 102 6.49 6.51 1.74
C PHE A 102 5.37 7.51 1.99
N ASP A 103 5.74 8.80 2.15
CA ASP A 103 4.82 9.88 1.83
C ASP A 103 4.69 10.00 0.31
N TYR A 104 3.58 10.50 -0.16
CA TYR A 104 3.35 10.85 -1.55
C TYR A 104 2.57 12.18 -1.62
N ARG A 105 2.55 12.83 -2.77
CA ARG A 105 1.82 14.09 -2.94
C ARG A 105 0.33 13.88 -2.74
N LEU A 106 -0.25 14.70 -1.88
CA LEU A 106 -1.67 14.64 -1.52
C LEU A 106 -2.48 15.63 -2.34
N ALA A 107 -3.62 15.19 -2.86
CA ALA A 107 -4.59 16.01 -3.57
C ALA A 107 -5.46 16.85 -2.58
N PRO A 108 -5.94 18.05 -2.97
CA PRO A 108 -5.50 18.79 -4.15
C PRO A 108 -4.11 19.38 -3.93
N GLY A 109 -3.31 19.45 -4.97
CA GLY A 109 -1.95 20.01 -4.91
C GLY A 109 -1.26 19.99 -6.27
N PRO A 110 -0.16 20.75 -6.46
CA PRO A 110 0.56 20.85 -7.74
C PRO A 110 1.27 19.53 -8.10
N ALA A 111 1.48 19.32 -9.37
CA ALA A 111 2.08 18.11 -9.95
C ALA A 111 3.40 18.46 -10.65
N ASP A 112 4.54 18.46 -9.94
CA ASP A 112 5.88 18.65 -10.50
C ASP A 112 6.99 18.15 -9.54
N GLY A 113 8.17 17.92 -10.06
CA GLY A 113 9.41 17.78 -9.29
C GLY A 113 10.27 16.54 -9.53
N SER A 114 11.56 16.74 -9.31
CA SER A 114 12.65 15.75 -9.30
C SER A 114 13.33 15.72 -7.93
N GLY A 115 13.88 14.61 -7.49
CA GLY A 115 14.55 14.46 -6.20
C GLY A 115 15.71 13.47 -6.23
N SER A 116 16.61 13.52 -5.24
CA SER A 116 17.71 12.58 -5.02
C SER A 116 17.45 11.72 -3.78
N ASP A 117 17.94 10.47 -3.78
CA ASP A 117 17.61 9.43 -2.81
C ASP A 117 18.85 8.70 -2.25
N GLU A 118 20.02 9.37 -2.23
CA GLU A 118 21.29 8.80 -1.78
C GLU A 118 21.25 8.19 -0.36
N ASP A 119 20.53 8.87 0.57
CA ASP A 119 20.38 8.38 1.94
C ASP A 119 19.59 7.06 2.03
N VAL A 120 18.60 6.89 1.16
CA VAL A 120 17.79 5.66 1.10
C VAL A 120 18.60 4.51 0.55
N GLN A 121 19.36 4.74 -0.52
CA GLN A 121 20.20 3.71 -1.16
C GLN A 121 21.28 3.21 -0.21
N SER A 122 21.98 4.11 0.48
CA SER A 122 22.99 3.77 1.48
C SER A 122 22.41 2.90 2.60
N TRP A 123 21.24 3.29 3.14
CA TRP A 123 20.61 2.53 4.21
C TRP A 123 20.17 1.12 3.77
N LEU A 124 19.61 0.98 2.56
CA LEU A 124 19.22 -0.32 2.01
C LEU A 124 20.42 -1.25 1.86
N ALA A 125 21.54 -0.73 1.33
CA ALA A 125 22.78 -1.49 1.19
C ALA A 125 23.29 -1.97 2.56
N ASP A 126 23.32 -1.09 3.57
CA ASP A 126 23.76 -1.40 4.93
C ASP A 126 22.81 -2.34 5.68
N SER A 127 21.55 -2.30 5.37
CA SER A 127 20.52 -3.14 6.02
C SER A 127 20.45 -4.56 5.46
N GLY A 128 21.13 -4.84 4.34
CA GLY A 128 21.12 -6.16 3.69
C GLY A 128 19.87 -6.39 2.83
N ALA A 129 19.41 -5.34 2.15
CA ALA A 129 18.32 -5.45 1.18
C ALA A 129 18.62 -6.47 0.09
N ASP A 130 17.60 -7.22 -0.33
CA ASP A 130 17.65 -8.08 -1.52
C ASP A 130 16.97 -7.34 -2.70
N PRO A 131 17.74 -6.81 -3.65
CA PRO A 131 17.18 -6.08 -4.78
C PRO A 131 16.36 -6.97 -5.74
N GLY A 132 16.53 -8.29 -5.65
CA GLY A 132 15.73 -9.26 -6.40
C GLY A 132 14.36 -9.55 -5.78
N ARG A 133 14.08 -9.05 -4.58
CA ARG A 133 12.87 -9.35 -3.82
C ARG A 133 12.22 -8.08 -3.26
N LEU A 134 11.88 -7.15 -4.17
CA LEU A 134 11.06 -6.00 -3.83
C LEU A 134 9.58 -6.36 -3.96
N PHE A 135 8.82 -6.07 -2.93
CA PHE A 135 7.35 -6.11 -2.93
C PHE A 135 6.80 -4.69 -2.79
N VAL A 136 5.75 -4.38 -3.54
CA VAL A 136 5.06 -3.09 -3.45
C VAL A 136 3.70 -3.31 -2.80
N SER A 137 3.36 -2.51 -1.81
CA SER A 137 2.13 -2.65 -1.05
C SER A 137 1.55 -1.30 -0.66
N GLY A 138 0.33 -1.33 -0.19
CA GLY A 138 -0.34 -0.19 0.41
C GLY A 138 -1.76 -0.56 0.80
N ASP A 139 -2.42 0.35 1.50
CA ASP A 139 -3.83 0.22 1.87
C ASP A 139 -4.67 1.31 1.21
N SER A 140 -5.91 0.98 0.81
CA SER A 140 -6.86 1.94 0.24
C SER A 140 -6.27 2.72 -0.96
N ALA A 141 -6.13 4.03 -0.87
CA ALA A 141 -5.47 4.87 -1.87
C ALA A 141 -4.03 4.44 -2.16
N GLY A 142 -3.29 4.01 -1.13
CA GLY A 142 -1.94 3.48 -1.30
C GLY A 142 -1.90 2.15 -2.08
N ALA A 143 -2.90 1.30 -1.93
CA ALA A 143 -3.04 0.09 -2.73
C ALA A 143 -3.37 0.40 -4.20
N ASN A 144 -4.14 1.45 -4.45
CA ASN A 144 -4.36 1.96 -5.82
C ASN A 144 -3.04 2.46 -6.44
N ILE A 145 -2.21 3.19 -5.69
CA ILE A 145 -0.86 3.59 -6.13
C ILE A 145 -0.01 2.35 -6.47
N ALA A 146 -0.02 1.33 -5.60
CA ALA A 146 0.71 0.09 -5.83
C ALA A 146 0.25 -0.63 -7.12
N HIS A 147 -1.06 -0.63 -7.42
CA HIS A 147 -1.59 -1.13 -8.69
C HIS A 147 -1.01 -0.37 -9.90
N HIS A 148 -1.00 0.97 -9.85
CA HIS A 148 -0.47 1.76 -10.97
C HIS A 148 1.04 1.58 -11.14
N MET A 149 1.78 1.34 -10.07
CA MET A 149 3.18 0.91 -10.17
C MET A 149 3.30 -0.44 -10.87
N ALA A 150 2.42 -1.41 -10.55
CA ALA A 150 2.38 -2.70 -11.23
C ALA A 150 2.11 -2.56 -12.74
N ALA A 151 1.10 -1.78 -13.09
CA ALA A 151 0.73 -1.54 -14.48
C ALA A 151 1.83 -0.82 -15.28
N ARG A 152 2.55 0.12 -14.64
CA ARG A 152 3.57 0.94 -15.31
C ARG A 152 4.94 0.26 -15.39
N PHE A 153 5.37 -0.41 -14.34
CA PHE A 153 6.73 -0.93 -14.21
C PHE A 153 6.80 -2.45 -14.24
N GLY A 154 5.68 -3.15 -14.05
CA GLY A 154 5.66 -4.59 -13.93
C GLY A 154 6.20 -5.31 -15.17
N ALA A 155 5.73 -4.94 -16.34
CA ALA A 155 6.18 -5.56 -17.60
C ALA A 155 7.55 -5.05 -18.07
N ALA A 156 7.87 -3.78 -17.80
CA ALA A 156 9.14 -3.17 -18.22
C ALA A 156 10.31 -3.54 -17.30
N GLY A 157 10.01 -3.89 -16.03
CA GLY A 157 11.03 -4.07 -14.98
C GLY A 157 11.66 -2.74 -14.57
N LEU A 158 12.58 -2.83 -13.61
CA LEU A 158 13.46 -1.75 -13.19
C LEU A 158 14.89 -2.28 -13.31
N ASP A 159 15.79 -1.54 -13.95
CA ASP A 159 17.14 -2.00 -14.32
C ASP A 159 17.94 -2.66 -13.18
N LEU A 160 17.77 -2.17 -11.96
CA LEU A 160 18.55 -2.61 -10.80
C LEU A 160 17.73 -3.41 -9.76
N VAL A 161 16.40 -3.48 -9.90
CA VAL A 161 15.50 -4.03 -8.88
C VAL A 161 14.42 -4.87 -9.54
N LYS A 162 14.21 -6.08 -9.03
CA LYS A 162 13.09 -6.93 -9.46
C LYS A 162 11.92 -6.78 -8.50
N ILE A 163 10.77 -6.35 -9.03
CA ILE A 163 9.52 -6.37 -8.27
C ILE A 163 8.99 -7.80 -8.31
N ALA A 164 8.97 -8.47 -7.16
CA ALA A 164 8.55 -9.86 -7.00
C ALA A 164 7.02 -9.97 -6.87
N GLY A 165 6.34 -8.93 -6.38
CA GLY A 165 4.89 -8.95 -6.28
C GLY A 165 4.29 -7.67 -5.68
N TYR A 166 2.96 -7.63 -5.69
CA TYR A 166 2.15 -6.49 -5.25
C TYR A 166 1.09 -6.96 -4.25
N ALA A 167 1.09 -6.39 -3.05
CA ALA A 167 0.10 -6.69 -2.01
C ALA A 167 -0.85 -5.50 -1.82
N LEU A 168 -2.03 -5.59 -2.39
CA LEU A 168 -3.05 -4.54 -2.40
C LEU A 168 -4.03 -4.76 -1.24
N ILE A 169 -3.97 -3.94 -0.20
CA ILE A 169 -4.84 -4.07 0.96
C ILE A 169 -6.03 -3.13 0.80
N MET A 170 -7.22 -3.69 0.54
CA MET A 170 -8.48 -2.96 0.33
C MET A 170 -8.32 -1.80 -0.68
N PRO A 171 -7.88 -2.05 -1.93
CA PRO A 171 -7.57 -0.99 -2.88
C PRO A 171 -8.76 -0.07 -3.14
N ALA A 172 -8.49 1.24 -3.18
CA ALA A 172 -9.50 2.25 -3.49
C ALA A 172 -9.74 2.31 -5.00
N PHE A 173 -10.51 1.36 -5.52
CA PHE A 173 -11.01 1.35 -6.88
C PHE A 173 -12.46 1.81 -6.91
N THR A 174 -12.79 2.63 -7.89
CA THR A 174 -14.13 3.22 -8.06
C THR A 174 -14.72 2.85 -9.41
N SER A 175 -15.99 3.15 -9.57
CA SER A 175 -16.71 3.15 -10.86
C SER A 175 -17.80 4.20 -10.83
N GLU A 176 -18.17 4.74 -12.00
CA GLU A 176 -19.26 5.70 -12.08
C GLU A 176 -20.60 5.06 -11.71
N ALA A 177 -20.84 3.85 -12.23
CA ALA A 177 -22.01 3.05 -11.83
C ALA A 177 -21.79 2.51 -10.40
N PRO A 178 -22.69 2.84 -9.45
CA PRO A 178 -22.54 2.36 -8.07
C PRO A 178 -22.72 0.85 -7.99
N THR A 179 -21.89 0.20 -7.17
CA THR A 179 -21.96 -1.24 -6.92
C THR A 179 -22.96 -1.58 -5.81
N GLN A 180 -23.30 -2.87 -5.66
CA GLN A 180 -24.19 -3.32 -4.58
C GLN A 180 -23.58 -3.09 -3.19
N SER A 181 -22.27 -3.28 -3.04
CA SER A 181 -21.57 -2.99 -1.79
C SER A 181 -21.58 -1.48 -1.44
N GLU A 182 -21.50 -0.59 -2.43
CA GLU A 182 -21.65 0.85 -2.23
C GLU A 182 -23.10 1.24 -1.84
N LEU A 183 -24.10 0.66 -2.52
CA LEU A 183 -25.51 0.92 -2.23
C LEU A 183 -25.92 0.39 -0.86
N GLY A 184 -25.40 -0.74 -0.43
CA GLY A 184 -25.63 -1.35 0.88
C GLY A 184 -24.79 -0.77 2.01
N SER A 185 -23.90 0.19 1.74
CA SER A 185 -23.00 0.76 2.75
C SER A 185 -23.77 1.52 3.83
N ARG A 186 -23.42 1.22 5.09
CA ARG A 186 -24.00 1.93 6.25
C ARG A 186 -23.44 3.33 6.36
N GLY A 187 -24.27 4.33 6.63
CA GLY A 187 -23.83 5.71 6.83
C GLY A 187 -22.89 5.90 8.03
N SER A 188 -22.91 4.95 8.98
CA SER A 188 -22.01 4.91 10.16
C SER A 188 -20.70 4.16 9.90
N ALA A 189 -20.49 3.57 8.71
CA ALA A 189 -19.25 2.92 8.37
C ALA A 189 -18.07 3.91 8.38
N PHE A 190 -16.86 3.43 8.69
CA PHE A 190 -15.65 4.26 8.67
C PHE A 190 -15.44 4.94 7.31
N LEU A 191 -15.55 4.19 6.23
CA LEU A 191 -15.67 4.73 4.88
C LEU A 191 -17.14 4.63 4.46
N SER A 192 -17.89 5.69 4.68
CA SER A 192 -19.23 5.81 4.14
C SER A 192 -19.20 6.38 2.72
N ARG A 193 -20.30 6.23 1.99
CA ARG A 193 -20.46 6.79 0.64
C ARG A 193 -20.20 8.29 0.59
N ASP A 194 -20.72 9.05 1.56
CA ASP A 194 -20.52 10.49 1.63
C ASP A 194 -19.03 10.87 1.83
N VAL A 195 -18.32 10.08 2.64
CA VAL A 195 -16.88 10.27 2.85
C VAL A 195 -16.10 9.95 1.57
N ALA A 196 -16.40 8.83 0.92
CA ALA A 196 -15.78 8.45 -0.35
C ALA A 196 -16.00 9.50 -1.45
N GLU A 197 -17.23 10.00 -1.60
CA GLU A 197 -17.55 11.04 -2.57
C GLU A 197 -16.82 12.37 -2.31
N ARG A 198 -16.56 12.71 -1.05
CA ARG A 198 -15.75 13.90 -0.71
C ARG A 198 -14.30 13.72 -1.14
N TYR A 199 -13.70 12.56 -0.90
CA TYR A 199 -12.34 12.27 -1.34
C TYR A 199 -12.24 12.23 -2.86
N ASN A 200 -13.18 11.58 -3.55
CA ASN A 200 -13.22 11.54 -5.01
C ASN A 200 -13.24 12.95 -5.62
N ARG A 201 -14.11 13.84 -5.12
CA ARG A 201 -14.15 15.24 -5.60
C ARG A 201 -12.84 16.02 -5.42
N LEU A 202 -12.06 15.68 -4.40
CA LEU A 202 -10.78 16.35 -4.12
C LEU A 202 -9.61 15.73 -4.87
N ALA A 203 -9.68 14.43 -5.16
CA ALA A 203 -8.62 13.68 -5.81
C ALA A 203 -8.71 13.70 -7.33
N LEU A 204 -9.92 13.76 -7.87
CA LEU A 204 -10.15 13.75 -9.32
C LEU A 204 -9.78 15.11 -9.96
N PRO A 205 -9.22 15.09 -11.17
CA PRO A 205 -9.06 16.30 -11.97
C PRO A 205 -10.42 16.97 -12.24
N ALA A 206 -10.40 18.27 -12.46
CA ALA A 206 -11.61 19.02 -12.79
C ALA A 206 -12.28 18.45 -14.04
N GLY A 207 -13.59 18.15 -13.94
CA GLY A 207 -14.38 17.55 -15.03
C GLY A 207 -14.26 16.03 -15.18
N ALA A 208 -13.38 15.36 -14.44
CA ALA A 208 -13.30 13.90 -14.43
C ALA A 208 -14.38 13.29 -13.51
N ASN A 209 -14.78 12.07 -13.82
CA ASN A 209 -15.70 11.27 -13.02
C ASN A 209 -14.97 10.05 -12.39
N LYS A 210 -15.70 9.15 -11.72
CA LYS A 210 -15.13 8.00 -11.03
C LYS A 210 -14.58 6.90 -11.95
N ASP A 211 -14.82 6.99 -13.25
CA ASP A 211 -14.20 6.13 -14.27
C ASP A 211 -12.85 6.66 -14.76
N TYR A 212 -12.37 7.76 -14.15
CA TYR A 212 -11.03 8.28 -14.43
C TYR A 212 -9.96 7.17 -14.31
N PRO A 213 -9.04 7.03 -15.28
CA PRO A 213 -8.13 5.87 -15.38
C PRO A 213 -7.34 5.54 -14.12
N LEU A 214 -6.94 6.55 -13.34
CA LEU A 214 -6.22 6.31 -12.09
C LEU A 214 -7.13 5.89 -10.93
N MET A 215 -8.45 6.01 -11.06
CA MET A 215 -9.42 5.60 -10.05
C MET A 215 -10.11 4.30 -10.38
N ASN A 216 -10.38 4.06 -11.66
CA ASN A 216 -11.01 2.85 -12.17
C ASN A 216 -10.07 2.10 -13.13
N PRO A 217 -9.32 1.09 -12.66
CA PRO A 217 -8.44 0.30 -13.52
C PRO A 217 -9.19 -0.59 -14.54
N LEU A 218 -10.52 -0.71 -14.38
CA LEU A 218 -11.43 -1.40 -15.30
C LEU A 218 -12.26 -0.43 -16.17
N GLY A 219 -12.01 0.88 -16.02
CA GLY A 219 -12.74 1.91 -16.77
C GLY A 219 -12.43 1.88 -18.26
N PRO A 220 -13.27 2.53 -19.08
CA PRO A 220 -13.14 2.50 -20.53
C PRO A 220 -11.83 3.08 -21.05
N ASP A 221 -11.28 4.06 -20.32
CA ASP A 221 -10.04 4.77 -20.69
C ASP A 221 -8.82 4.31 -19.87
N SER A 222 -8.94 3.19 -19.12
CA SER A 222 -7.84 2.64 -18.33
C SER A 222 -6.73 2.09 -19.25
N MET A 223 -5.50 1.99 -18.71
CA MET A 223 -4.39 1.33 -19.41
C MET A 223 -4.60 -0.18 -19.60
N GLY A 224 -5.73 -0.72 -19.10
CA GLY A 224 -6.02 -2.14 -19.07
C GLY A 224 -5.27 -2.88 -17.98
N LEU A 225 -5.63 -4.16 -17.80
CA LEU A 225 -5.04 -5.05 -16.81
C LEU A 225 -4.00 -6.00 -17.46
N GLY A 226 -3.19 -5.49 -18.38
CA GLY A 226 -2.16 -6.25 -19.06
C GLY A 226 -1.21 -6.98 -18.08
N PRO A 227 -0.29 -7.83 -18.56
CA PRO A 227 0.57 -8.61 -17.70
C PRO A 227 1.41 -7.69 -16.79
N VAL A 228 1.27 -7.88 -15.49
CA VAL A 228 2.15 -7.25 -14.50
C VAL A 228 3.31 -8.20 -14.20
N GLY A 229 4.51 -7.68 -14.17
CA GLY A 229 5.71 -8.49 -13.93
C GLY A 229 5.83 -8.91 -12.46
N GLY A 230 4.96 -9.79 -12.00
CA GLY A 230 4.95 -10.27 -10.62
C GLY A 230 3.58 -10.75 -10.20
N ARG A 231 3.50 -11.37 -9.04
CA ARG A 231 2.24 -11.85 -8.45
C ARG A 231 1.47 -10.72 -7.79
N VAL A 232 0.16 -10.87 -7.69
CA VAL A 232 -0.70 -9.90 -7.02
C VAL A 232 -1.49 -10.58 -5.90
N LEU A 233 -1.44 -10.02 -4.71
CA LEU A 233 -2.34 -10.34 -3.60
C LEU A 233 -3.33 -9.19 -3.43
N VAL A 234 -4.62 -9.50 -3.36
CA VAL A 234 -5.66 -8.54 -3.01
C VAL A 234 -6.32 -8.96 -1.70
N VAL A 235 -6.23 -8.11 -0.69
CA VAL A 235 -6.92 -8.28 0.60
C VAL A 235 -8.19 -7.44 0.60
N VAL A 236 -9.33 -8.05 0.96
CA VAL A 236 -10.65 -7.43 0.89
C VAL A 236 -11.38 -7.58 2.22
N GLY A 237 -12.01 -6.51 2.71
CA GLY A 237 -12.97 -6.58 3.80
C GLY A 237 -14.33 -7.05 3.29
N GLY A 238 -14.95 -8.05 3.95
CA GLY A 238 -16.23 -8.61 3.53
C GLY A 238 -17.39 -7.61 3.56
N ASP A 239 -17.31 -6.60 4.46
CA ASP A 239 -18.28 -5.51 4.60
C ASP A 239 -17.73 -4.16 4.09
N ASP A 240 -16.61 -4.19 3.32
CA ASP A 240 -16.07 -2.99 2.68
C ASP A 240 -17.00 -2.50 1.58
N MET A 241 -17.35 -1.21 1.59
CA MET A 241 -18.18 -0.63 0.53
C MET A 241 -17.54 -0.69 -0.86
N LEU A 242 -16.19 -0.78 -0.94
CA LEU A 242 -15.46 -0.90 -2.20
C LEU A 242 -15.24 -2.36 -2.64
N LYS A 243 -15.77 -3.32 -1.89
CA LYS A 243 -15.57 -4.75 -2.11
C LYS A 243 -15.87 -5.19 -3.54
N ASP A 244 -17.01 -4.80 -4.10
CA ASP A 244 -17.42 -5.28 -5.41
C ASP A 244 -16.46 -4.82 -6.51
N ASN A 245 -15.95 -3.57 -6.44
CA ASN A 245 -14.93 -3.08 -7.36
C ASN A 245 -13.58 -3.81 -7.17
N GLN A 246 -13.23 -4.16 -5.93
CA GLN A 246 -12.02 -4.93 -5.63
C GLN A 246 -12.11 -6.36 -6.18
N VAL A 247 -13.27 -7.02 -6.04
CA VAL A 247 -13.49 -8.37 -6.57
C VAL A 247 -13.51 -8.35 -8.10
N ARG A 248 -14.22 -7.39 -8.71
CA ARG A 248 -14.20 -7.19 -10.18
C ARG A 248 -12.78 -6.99 -10.72
N TYR A 249 -11.94 -6.24 -9.99
CA TYR A 249 -10.53 -6.08 -10.33
C TYR A 249 -9.79 -7.42 -10.31
N VAL A 250 -9.98 -8.25 -9.28
CA VAL A 250 -9.37 -9.59 -9.19
C VAL A 250 -9.78 -10.46 -10.38
N ASP A 251 -11.07 -10.46 -10.72
CA ASP A 251 -11.59 -11.24 -11.84
C ASP A 251 -11.01 -10.75 -13.18
N GLY A 252 -10.93 -9.43 -13.38
CA GLY A 252 -10.32 -8.83 -14.56
C GLY A 252 -8.83 -9.15 -14.69
N MET A 253 -8.08 -9.09 -13.59
CA MET A 253 -6.66 -9.45 -13.56
C MET A 253 -6.43 -10.91 -13.91
N LYS A 254 -7.25 -11.83 -13.37
CA LYS A 254 -7.20 -13.27 -13.71
C LYS A 254 -7.56 -13.51 -15.18
N ALA A 255 -8.59 -12.84 -15.68
CA ALA A 255 -8.97 -12.92 -17.10
C ALA A 255 -7.87 -12.41 -18.05
N ALA A 256 -7.06 -11.45 -17.60
CA ALA A 256 -5.89 -10.96 -18.31
C ALA A 256 -4.63 -11.86 -18.15
N GLY A 257 -4.75 -13.02 -17.49
CA GLY A 257 -3.69 -14.01 -17.36
C GLY A 257 -2.68 -13.74 -16.22
N ASN A 258 -3.00 -12.82 -15.29
CA ASN A 258 -2.13 -12.54 -14.15
C ASN A 258 -2.30 -13.56 -13.02
N ASP A 259 -1.23 -13.84 -12.27
CA ASP A 259 -1.27 -14.63 -11.03
C ASP A 259 -1.80 -13.75 -9.88
N VAL A 260 -3.06 -13.99 -9.50
CA VAL A 260 -3.76 -13.18 -8.48
C VAL A 260 -4.35 -14.04 -7.39
N GLU A 261 -3.97 -13.72 -6.16
CA GLU A 261 -4.52 -14.29 -4.93
C GLU A 261 -5.53 -13.30 -4.31
N LEU A 262 -6.67 -13.81 -3.87
CA LEU A 262 -7.70 -13.05 -3.15
C LEU A 262 -7.84 -13.56 -1.73
N ALA A 263 -7.74 -12.65 -0.75
CA ALA A 263 -7.99 -12.93 0.66
C ALA A 263 -9.15 -12.06 1.17
N VAL A 264 -10.27 -12.69 1.54
CA VAL A 264 -11.46 -11.99 2.04
C VAL A 264 -11.59 -12.16 3.54
N PHE A 265 -11.74 -11.05 4.26
CA PHE A 265 -11.94 -10.99 5.70
C PHE A 265 -13.42 -10.70 6.02
N ALA A 266 -14.19 -11.77 6.27
CA ALA A 266 -15.62 -11.67 6.51
C ALA A 266 -15.96 -10.71 7.67
N GLY A 267 -17.01 -9.89 7.51
CA GLY A 267 -17.48 -8.95 8.52
C GLY A 267 -16.54 -7.75 8.80
N LYS A 268 -15.49 -7.56 7.98
CA LYS A 268 -14.57 -6.45 8.14
C LYS A 268 -14.89 -5.32 7.18
N GLU A 269 -14.97 -4.10 7.73
CA GLU A 269 -15.19 -2.87 6.98
C GLU A 269 -13.87 -2.36 6.35
N HIS A 270 -13.98 -1.37 5.47
CA HIS A 270 -12.83 -0.64 4.92
C HIS A 270 -11.91 -0.09 6.02
N GLY A 271 -10.62 -0.21 5.85
CA GLY A 271 -9.64 0.35 6.78
C GLY A 271 -9.48 -0.44 8.09
N PHE A 272 -10.07 -1.63 8.26
CA PHE A 272 -9.95 -2.40 9.50
C PHE A 272 -8.50 -2.65 9.91
N PHE A 273 -7.62 -2.88 8.95
CA PHE A 273 -6.21 -3.17 9.17
C PHE A 273 -5.47 -1.99 9.79
N SER A 274 -5.63 -0.79 9.23
CA SER A 274 -4.91 0.41 9.70
C SER A 274 -5.57 1.05 10.94
N ARG A 275 -6.87 0.82 11.17
CA ARG A 275 -7.58 1.34 12.35
C ARG A 275 -7.27 0.59 13.63
N ASP A 276 -7.07 -0.71 13.53
CA ASP A 276 -6.71 -1.57 14.65
C ASP A 276 -5.57 -2.52 14.23
N PRO A 277 -4.36 -1.95 14.04
CA PRO A 277 -3.21 -2.70 13.55
C PRO A 277 -2.77 -3.81 14.49
N TRP A 278 -3.14 -3.73 15.77
CA TRP A 278 -2.75 -4.72 16.79
C TRP A 278 -3.79 -5.83 17.00
N SER A 279 -4.93 -5.79 16.36
CA SER A 279 -5.92 -6.86 16.44
C SER A 279 -5.40 -8.17 15.88
N GLU A 280 -6.03 -9.28 16.31
CA GLU A 280 -5.76 -10.61 15.77
C GLU A 280 -6.04 -10.67 14.26
N THR A 281 -7.14 -10.07 13.81
CA THR A 281 -7.49 -10.00 12.40
C THR A 281 -6.43 -9.28 11.56
N SER A 282 -5.87 -8.18 12.08
CA SER A 282 -4.77 -7.49 11.41
C SER A 282 -3.50 -8.33 11.40
N GLY A 283 -3.28 -9.16 12.44
CA GLY A 283 -2.24 -10.20 12.45
C GLY A 283 -2.42 -11.24 11.35
N GLU A 284 -3.67 -11.62 11.06
CA GLU A 284 -3.92 -12.54 9.94
C GLU A 284 -3.60 -11.89 8.59
N VAL A 285 -3.88 -10.59 8.40
CA VAL A 285 -3.43 -9.86 7.19
C VAL A 285 -1.91 -9.92 7.05
N VAL A 286 -1.17 -9.67 8.13
CA VAL A 286 0.30 -9.76 8.13
C VAL A 286 0.75 -11.17 7.74
N ARG A 287 0.13 -12.21 8.31
CA ARG A 287 0.45 -13.61 7.95
C ARG A 287 0.15 -13.94 6.48
N VAL A 288 -0.97 -13.42 5.93
CA VAL A 288 -1.31 -13.57 4.51
C VAL A 288 -0.25 -12.92 3.62
N VAL A 289 0.13 -11.67 3.93
CA VAL A 289 1.22 -10.97 3.21
C VAL A 289 2.54 -11.74 3.35
N GLY A 290 2.84 -12.27 4.52
CA GLY A 290 4.05 -13.07 4.76
C GLY A 290 4.11 -14.34 3.92
N ARG A 291 3.01 -15.10 3.85
CA ARG A 291 2.92 -16.28 2.97
C ARG A 291 3.08 -15.91 1.50
N PHE A 292 2.44 -14.83 1.08
CA PHE A 292 2.58 -14.29 -0.27
C PHE A 292 4.05 -13.94 -0.59
N MET A 293 4.74 -13.21 0.28
CA MET A 293 6.16 -12.86 0.09
C MET A 293 7.11 -14.06 0.16
N GLY A 294 6.74 -15.12 0.86
CA GLY A 294 7.57 -16.32 1.05
C GLY A 294 7.53 -17.33 -0.10
N ARG A 295 6.56 -17.28 -1.02
CA ARG A 295 6.40 -18.29 -2.09
C ARG A 295 7.62 -18.40 -3.00
N ASP A 296 8.30 -17.29 -3.30
CA ASP A 296 9.50 -17.32 -4.17
C ASP A 296 10.71 -18.05 -3.55
N ALA A 297 10.73 -18.19 -2.22
CA ALA A 297 11.81 -18.90 -1.54
C ALA A 297 11.66 -20.42 -1.68
N ALA A 298 10.45 -20.93 -1.87
CA ALA A 298 10.17 -22.35 -2.05
C ALA A 298 10.42 -22.83 -3.48
N ASP A 299 10.09 -21.99 -4.49
CA ASP A 299 10.28 -22.36 -5.90
C ASP A 299 11.75 -22.33 -6.34
N SER A 300 12.60 -21.54 -5.68
CA SER A 300 14.03 -21.48 -5.99
C SER A 300 14.83 -22.69 -5.42
N THR A 301 14.26 -23.47 -4.52
CA THR A 301 14.89 -24.67 -3.94
C THR A 301 14.47 -25.98 -4.63
N GLY A 302 13.53 -25.91 -5.57
CA GLY A 302 12.94 -27.08 -6.25
C GLY A 302 13.61 -27.50 -7.57
N VAL A 303 14.68 -26.84 -8.04
CA VAL A 303 15.42 -27.23 -9.25
C VAL A 303 16.81 -27.75 -8.87
N GLY A 304 16.88 -29.02 -8.50
CA GLY A 304 18.15 -29.67 -8.23
C GLY A 304 17.98 -31.05 -7.60
N GLY A 305 17.48 -32.01 -8.37
CA GLY A 305 17.46 -33.40 -7.88
C GLY A 305 16.70 -34.34 -8.79
N GLN A 306 17.23 -34.58 -9.96
CA GLN A 306 17.09 -35.87 -10.66
C GLN A 306 18.24 -35.98 -11.64
N ASP A 307 19.23 -36.76 -11.20
CA ASP A 307 19.82 -37.86 -11.98
C ASP A 307 20.61 -38.77 -11.02
#